data_edc8b6cd3efe0f9561b98792effec189
#
_entry.id   edc8b6cd3efe0f9561b98792effec189
#
_cell.length_a   1.000
_cell.length_b   1.000
_cell.length_c   1.000
_cell.angle_alpha   90.00
_cell.angle_beta   90.00
_cell.angle_gamma   90.00
#
_symmetry.space_group_name_H-M   'P 1'
#
loop_
_entity.id
_entity.type
_entity.pdbx_description
1 polymer ?
#
loop_
_entity_poly.entity_id
_entity_poly.type
_entity_poly.pdbx_seq_one_letter_code
_entity_poly.pdbx_strand_id
1 'polypeptide(L)'
;MTVQELMQEQFNYSNITTWHEQGCKGKGVVIWNRESDTGHGALTRSVIGRVAPEAMIISASINASFRGDEMLDCNVDGKPVEDFIRDNEIKVISSSISGDHNAPEFIKLWKNLVAKYNLVIFNSAGNDSDGGTTSFFPYEHSIQVGAVELINGTVKSASYSSIGNEVDFTNFTLWFRGTSFACPYTAGMGTLLIGRYGDLTQEEVYQMLKRNAVDLGSQGKDNYFGWGVPQMPDINSKYITLTIGSNVMTVNGQKMFLDTEPIIDSNHRTLVPVRAIAEALGCEVGWIASEKKITITGV
;
A
#
# COMPACT_ATOMS: atom_id res chain seq x y z
N MET A 1 12.03 0.70 28.04
CA MET A 1 11.70 1.41 26.78
C MET A 1 10.34 2.06 26.95
N THR A 2 10.24 3.35 26.74
CA THR A 2 8.97 4.08 26.73
C THR A 2 8.20 3.80 25.44
N VAL A 3 6.89 4.12 25.42
CA VAL A 3 6.06 4.01 24.18
C VAL A 3 6.66 4.84 23.05
N GLN A 4 7.20 6.01 23.34
CA GLN A 4 7.78 6.89 22.33
C GLN A 4 9.09 6.32 21.76
N GLU A 5 9.95 5.74 22.60
CA GLU A 5 11.17 5.06 22.15
C GLU A 5 10.84 3.85 21.27
N LEU A 6 9.85 3.03 21.67
CA LEU A 6 9.41 1.88 20.86
C LEU A 6 8.86 2.33 19.50
N MET A 7 8.02 3.34 19.46
CA MET A 7 7.49 3.89 18.21
C MET A 7 8.62 4.40 17.31
N GLN A 8 9.60 5.12 17.89
CA GLN A 8 10.74 5.64 17.12
C GLN A 8 11.59 4.51 16.55
N GLU A 9 11.81 3.44 17.31
CA GLU A 9 12.57 2.28 16.84
C GLU A 9 11.85 1.57 15.68
N GLN A 10 10.53 1.40 15.74
CA GLN A 10 9.73 0.83 14.65
C GLN A 10 9.72 1.74 13.42
N PHE A 11 9.60 3.05 13.60
CA PHE A 11 9.64 4.02 12.50
C PHE A 11 11.02 4.07 11.82
N ASN A 12 12.10 3.96 12.58
CA ASN A 12 13.45 3.85 12.04
C ASN A 12 13.63 2.55 11.26
N TYR A 13 13.13 1.43 11.81
CA TYR A 13 13.16 0.14 11.11
C TYR A 13 12.42 0.19 9.78
N SER A 14 11.24 0.81 9.74
CA SER A 14 10.42 0.96 8.53
C SER A 14 10.84 2.14 7.63
N ASN A 15 11.91 2.86 7.96
CA ASN A 15 12.39 4.09 7.28
C ASN A 15 11.36 5.24 7.23
N ILE A 16 10.33 5.22 8.07
CA ILE A 16 9.30 6.26 8.13
C ILE A 16 9.87 7.57 8.65
N THR A 17 10.79 7.51 9.61
CA THR A 17 11.45 8.70 10.18
C THR A 17 12.07 9.57 9.09
N THR A 18 12.87 8.97 8.20
CA THR A 18 13.50 9.68 7.07
C THR A 18 12.45 10.34 6.15
N TRP A 19 11.35 9.64 5.87
CA TRP A 19 10.26 10.18 5.05
C TRP A 19 9.59 11.39 5.70
N HIS A 20 9.34 11.34 7.01
CA HIS A 20 8.78 12.46 7.76
C HIS A 20 9.71 13.67 7.80
N GLU A 21 11.01 13.45 7.99
CA GLU A 21 12.04 14.52 7.97
C GLU A 21 12.11 15.22 6.61
N GLN A 22 11.84 14.51 5.54
CA GLN A 22 11.77 15.04 4.17
C GLN A 22 10.38 15.60 3.79
N GLY A 23 9.47 15.73 4.76
CA GLY A 23 8.13 16.31 4.55
C GLY A 23 7.13 15.37 3.87
N CYS A 24 7.46 14.10 3.66
CA CYS A 24 6.55 13.12 3.07
C CYS A 24 5.66 12.52 4.17
N LYS A 25 4.47 13.08 4.36
CA LYS A 25 3.57 12.81 5.50
C LYS A 25 2.15 12.41 5.08
N GLY A 26 1.94 12.06 3.79
CA GLY A 26 0.65 11.60 3.28
C GLY A 26 -0.32 12.74 2.88
N LYS A 27 0.18 13.96 2.72
CA LYS A 27 -0.63 15.13 2.32
C LYS A 27 -1.36 14.87 1.00
N GLY A 28 -2.65 15.25 0.96
CA GLY A 28 -3.50 15.16 -0.24
C GLY A 28 -4.09 13.76 -0.47
N VAL A 29 -3.87 12.81 0.43
CA VAL A 29 -4.46 11.47 0.35
C VAL A 29 -5.58 11.32 1.36
N VAL A 30 -6.73 10.81 0.92
CA VAL A 30 -7.84 10.45 1.82
C VAL A 30 -7.80 8.96 2.11
N ILE A 31 -7.71 8.63 3.40
CA ILE A 31 -7.75 7.25 3.88
C ILE A 31 -9.00 7.01 4.73
N TRP A 32 -9.71 5.96 4.40
CA TRP A 32 -10.86 5.49 5.16
C TRP A 32 -10.42 4.46 6.20
N ASN A 33 -10.48 4.83 7.47
CA ASN A 33 -10.46 3.90 8.59
C ASN A 33 -11.85 3.27 8.71
N ARG A 34 -11.99 2.01 8.31
CA ARG A 34 -13.29 1.33 8.17
C ARG A 34 -13.89 0.93 9.53
N GLU A 35 -13.89 1.83 10.47
CA GLU A 35 -14.45 1.68 11.81
C GLU A 35 -15.03 2.99 12.29
N SER A 36 -15.86 2.94 13.34
CA SER A 36 -16.34 4.15 14.02
C SER A 36 -15.17 4.93 14.63
N ASP A 37 -15.35 6.22 14.86
CA ASP A 37 -14.32 7.08 15.46
C ASP A 37 -14.28 6.99 17.01
N THR A 38 -14.63 5.82 17.55
CA THR A 38 -14.65 5.54 19.00
C THR A 38 -14.04 4.18 19.29
N GLY A 39 -13.66 3.92 20.54
CA GLY A 39 -13.15 2.65 20.99
C GLY A 39 -11.99 2.14 20.14
N HIS A 40 -12.10 0.94 19.59
CA HIS A 40 -11.08 0.31 18.75
C HIS A 40 -10.78 1.14 17.48
N GLY A 41 -11.80 1.70 16.84
CA GLY A 41 -11.61 2.52 15.64
C GLY A 41 -10.88 3.84 15.91
N ALA A 42 -11.01 4.46 17.09
CA ALA A 42 -10.19 5.61 17.47
C ALA A 42 -8.71 5.21 17.64
N LEU A 43 -8.44 4.00 18.13
CA LEU A 43 -7.06 3.50 18.27
C LEU A 43 -6.42 3.20 16.90
N THR A 44 -7.12 2.50 16.00
CA THR A 44 -6.64 2.22 14.64
C THR A 44 -6.42 3.52 13.84
N ARG A 45 -7.36 4.49 13.96
CA ARG A 45 -7.18 5.85 13.43
C ARG A 45 -5.91 6.51 13.96
N SER A 46 -5.62 6.37 15.26
CA SER A 46 -4.41 6.98 15.85
C SER A 46 -3.12 6.40 15.27
N VAL A 47 -3.11 5.11 14.91
CA VAL A 47 -1.96 4.49 14.23
C VAL A 47 -1.75 5.10 12.85
N ILE A 48 -2.82 5.20 12.04
CA ILE A 48 -2.76 5.86 10.72
C ILE A 48 -2.19 7.28 10.86
N GLY A 49 -2.74 8.07 11.81
CA GLY A 49 -2.34 9.46 12.00
C GLY A 49 -0.89 9.63 12.47
N ARG A 50 -0.27 8.62 13.06
CA ARG A 50 1.16 8.64 13.40
C ARG A 50 2.03 8.33 12.19
N VAL A 51 1.62 7.38 11.36
CA VAL A 51 2.36 6.99 10.15
C VAL A 51 2.18 8.00 9.02
N ALA A 52 0.95 8.49 8.79
CA ALA A 52 0.62 9.46 7.74
C ALA A 52 -0.07 10.71 8.35
N PRO A 53 0.68 11.56 9.07
CA PRO A 53 0.09 12.63 9.90
C PRO A 53 -0.57 13.77 9.12
N GLU A 54 -0.32 13.91 7.82
CA GLU A 54 -0.95 14.92 6.97
C GLU A 54 -2.02 14.35 6.03
N ALA A 55 -2.34 13.05 6.15
CA ALA A 55 -3.45 12.43 5.44
C ALA A 55 -4.80 12.86 6.02
N MET A 56 -5.82 12.94 5.18
CA MET A 56 -7.20 13.10 5.64
C MET A 56 -7.74 11.72 6.04
N ILE A 57 -8.03 11.52 7.33
CA ILE A 57 -8.53 10.24 7.85
C ILE A 57 -10.03 10.37 8.10
N ILE A 58 -10.83 9.56 7.41
CA ILE A 58 -12.27 9.46 7.63
C ILE A 58 -12.54 8.12 8.32
N SER A 59 -13.25 8.14 9.45
CA SER A 59 -13.67 6.94 10.19
C SER A 59 -15.16 6.72 9.99
N ALA A 60 -15.53 5.57 9.45
CA ALA A 60 -16.92 5.16 9.28
C ALA A 60 -17.02 3.64 9.14
N SER A 61 -18.09 3.04 9.66
CA SER A 61 -18.33 1.60 9.58
C SER A 61 -19.14 1.24 8.33
N ILE A 62 -18.78 0.15 7.67
CA ILE A 62 -19.63 -0.46 6.64
C ILE A 62 -20.74 -1.27 7.33
N ASN A 63 -21.93 -1.12 6.80
CA ASN A 63 -23.04 -2.02 7.02
C ASN A 63 -23.22 -2.86 5.76
N ALA A 64 -22.90 -4.15 5.84
CA ALA A 64 -23.17 -5.11 4.78
C ALA A 64 -24.11 -6.19 5.31
N SER A 65 -25.19 -6.47 4.61
CA SER A 65 -26.17 -7.48 4.99
C SER A 65 -26.32 -8.52 3.90
N PHE A 66 -26.48 -9.78 4.33
CA PHE A 66 -26.53 -10.94 3.44
C PHE A 66 -27.72 -11.84 3.80
N ARG A 67 -28.22 -12.59 2.80
CA ARG A 67 -29.14 -13.71 2.97
C ARG A 67 -28.52 -14.93 2.29
N GLY A 68 -27.86 -15.79 3.09
CA GLY A 68 -26.95 -16.79 2.52
C GLY A 68 -25.85 -16.12 1.71
N ASP A 69 -25.66 -16.53 0.47
CA ASP A 69 -24.63 -15.97 -0.42
C ASP A 69 -25.12 -14.71 -1.18
N GLU A 70 -26.36 -14.27 -0.98
CA GLU A 70 -26.92 -13.08 -1.61
C GLU A 70 -26.61 -11.83 -0.78
N MET A 71 -25.95 -10.85 -1.37
CA MET A 71 -25.74 -9.54 -0.75
C MET A 71 -27.02 -8.71 -0.91
N LEU A 72 -27.62 -8.30 0.20
CA LEU A 72 -28.85 -7.48 0.22
C LEU A 72 -28.51 -6.00 0.21
N ASP A 73 -27.45 -5.59 0.91
CA ASP A 73 -27.07 -4.18 1.07
C ASP A 73 -25.57 -4.05 1.40
N CYS A 74 -24.98 -2.94 0.97
CA CYS A 74 -23.63 -2.52 1.35
C CYS A 74 -23.58 -0.99 1.39
N ASN A 75 -23.63 -0.43 2.60
CA ASN A 75 -23.72 1.02 2.79
C ASN A 75 -22.82 1.51 3.93
N VAL A 76 -22.59 2.84 3.96
CA VAL A 76 -21.92 3.57 5.01
C VAL A 76 -22.84 4.71 5.43
N ASP A 77 -23.26 4.73 6.71
CA ASP A 77 -24.20 5.71 7.25
C ASP A 77 -25.49 5.88 6.42
N GLY A 78 -26.00 4.74 5.90
CA GLY A 78 -27.22 4.69 5.08
C GLY A 78 -27.07 5.14 3.63
N LYS A 79 -25.85 5.47 3.18
CA LYS A 79 -25.54 5.77 1.78
C LYS A 79 -24.89 4.55 1.11
N PRO A 80 -25.15 4.26 -0.17
CA PRO A 80 -24.41 3.24 -0.90
C PRO A 80 -22.91 3.44 -0.73
N VAL A 81 -22.16 2.36 -0.52
CA VAL A 81 -20.71 2.44 -0.29
C VAL A 81 -19.95 3.14 -1.43
N GLU A 82 -20.43 2.99 -2.66
CA GLU A 82 -19.88 3.66 -3.83
C GLU A 82 -20.01 5.19 -3.74
N ASP A 83 -21.16 5.69 -3.32
CA ASP A 83 -21.38 7.13 -3.13
C ASP A 83 -20.50 7.68 -2.02
N PHE A 84 -20.32 6.92 -0.93
CA PHE A 84 -19.41 7.31 0.15
C PHE A 84 -17.96 7.42 -0.33
N ILE A 85 -17.47 6.45 -1.12
CA ILE A 85 -16.13 6.45 -1.70
C ILE A 85 -15.93 7.65 -2.61
N ARG A 86 -16.87 7.89 -3.53
CA ARG A 86 -16.83 9.00 -4.49
C ARG A 86 -16.86 10.36 -3.79
N ASP A 87 -17.86 10.57 -2.93
CA ASP A 87 -18.12 11.88 -2.30
C ASP A 87 -17.00 12.32 -1.34
N ASN A 88 -16.26 11.37 -0.80
CA ASN A 88 -15.12 11.61 0.09
C ASN A 88 -13.77 11.45 -0.59
N GLU A 89 -13.71 11.19 -1.91
CA GLU A 89 -12.47 11.00 -2.66
C GLU A 89 -11.53 9.95 -2.03
N ILE A 90 -12.12 8.85 -1.50
CA ILE A 90 -11.36 7.79 -0.82
C ILE A 90 -10.35 7.16 -1.78
N LYS A 91 -9.10 7.08 -1.35
CA LYS A 91 -8.01 6.44 -2.09
C LYS A 91 -7.47 5.19 -1.39
N VAL A 92 -7.36 5.23 -0.08
CA VAL A 92 -6.86 4.11 0.73
C VAL A 92 -7.94 3.66 1.69
N ILE A 93 -8.06 2.35 1.91
CA ILE A 93 -8.94 1.76 2.92
C ILE A 93 -8.10 0.93 3.88
N SER A 94 -8.24 1.20 5.18
CA SER A 94 -7.68 0.40 6.26
C SER A 94 -8.81 -0.33 6.99
N SER A 95 -8.81 -1.66 6.94
CA SER A 95 -9.81 -2.51 7.57
C SER A 95 -9.19 -3.39 8.63
N SER A 96 -9.49 -3.11 9.88
CA SER A 96 -9.03 -3.89 11.04
C SER A 96 -10.14 -4.78 11.60
N ILE A 97 -11.13 -5.12 10.78
CA ILE A 97 -12.26 -5.96 11.13
C ILE A 97 -12.21 -7.23 10.30
N SER A 98 -12.31 -8.36 10.96
CA SER A 98 -12.44 -9.68 10.34
C SER A 98 -13.86 -9.88 9.78
N GLY A 99 -13.97 -10.70 8.77
CA GLY A 99 -15.21 -11.14 8.17
C GLY A 99 -14.88 -12.26 7.19
N ASP A 100 -15.87 -12.98 6.75
CA ASP A 100 -15.74 -13.98 5.70
C ASP A 100 -16.91 -13.76 4.74
N HIS A 101 -16.70 -12.87 3.76
CA HIS A 101 -17.71 -12.50 2.80
C HIS A 101 -17.34 -13.03 1.42
N ASN A 102 -17.71 -14.30 1.18
CA ASN A 102 -17.52 -14.98 -0.10
C ASN A 102 -18.70 -14.82 -1.05
N ALA A 103 -19.68 -13.93 -0.74
CA ALA A 103 -20.81 -13.68 -1.62
C ALA A 103 -20.32 -13.15 -2.98
N PRO A 104 -20.71 -13.77 -4.12
CA PRO A 104 -20.23 -13.37 -5.45
C PRO A 104 -20.51 -11.91 -5.80
N GLU A 105 -21.65 -11.36 -5.35
CA GLU A 105 -22.01 -9.96 -5.56
C GLU A 105 -21.11 -9.02 -4.78
N PHE A 106 -20.70 -9.39 -3.55
CA PHE A 106 -19.78 -8.62 -2.75
C PHE A 106 -18.38 -8.58 -3.38
N ILE A 107 -17.87 -9.74 -3.83
CA ILE A 107 -16.60 -9.82 -4.56
C ILE A 107 -16.65 -8.96 -5.83
N LYS A 108 -17.72 -9.08 -6.60
CA LYS A 108 -17.92 -8.29 -7.83
C LYS A 108 -18.01 -6.79 -7.55
N LEU A 109 -18.71 -6.39 -6.48
CA LEU A 109 -18.81 -4.99 -6.06
C LEU A 109 -17.40 -4.42 -5.78
N TRP A 110 -16.61 -5.07 -4.92
CA TRP A 110 -15.31 -4.56 -4.55
C TRP A 110 -14.31 -4.59 -5.70
N LYS A 111 -14.33 -5.61 -6.55
CA LYS A 111 -13.56 -5.62 -7.80
C LYS A 111 -13.84 -4.38 -8.66
N ASN A 112 -15.12 -4.05 -8.83
CA ASN A 112 -15.53 -2.89 -9.64
C ASN A 112 -15.11 -1.57 -8.96
N LEU A 113 -15.29 -1.44 -7.64
CA LEU A 113 -14.92 -0.23 -6.89
C LEU A 113 -13.41 0.00 -6.90
N VAL A 114 -12.61 -1.05 -6.68
CA VAL A 114 -11.15 -0.97 -6.76
C VAL A 114 -10.70 -0.50 -8.14
N ALA A 115 -11.25 -1.07 -9.21
CA ALA A 115 -10.90 -0.68 -10.57
C ALA A 115 -11.38 0.75 -10.93
N LYS A 116 -12.61 1.11 -10.52
CA LYS A 116 -13.24 2.40 -10.88
C LYS A 116 -12.59 3.59 -10.17
N TYR A 117 -12.26 3.43 -8.88
CA TYR A 117 -11.75 4.51 -8.05
C TYR A 117 -10.26 4.35 -7.74
N ASN A 118 -9.60 3.37 -8.33
CA ASN A 118 -8.20 3.05 -8.12
C ASN A 118 -7.86 2.93 -6.62
N LEU A 119 -8.67 2.15 -5.88
CA LEU A 119 -8.53 1.99 -4.43
C LEU A 119 -7.34 1.10 -4.07
N VAL A 120 -6.74 1.39 -2.92
CA VAL A 120 -5.75 0.54 -2.27
C VAL A 120 -6.30 0.08 -0.92
N ILE A 121 -6.55 -1.22 -0.77
CA ILE A 121 -7.21 -1.79 0.40
C ILE A 121 -6.20 -2.61 1.21
N PHE A 122 -6.10 -2.31 2.50
CA PHE A 122 -5.38 -3.09 3.49
C PHE A 122 -6.34 -3.74 4.46
N ASN A 123 -6.11 -5.01 4.78
CA ASN A 123 -6.93 -5.75 5.72
C ASN A 123 -6.05 -6.48 6.74
N SER A 124 -6.50 -6.54 7.99
CA SER A 124 -5.83 -7.32 9.04
C SER A 124 -6.01 -8.81 8.79
N ALA A 125 -4.94 -9.60 8.95
CA ALA A 125 -4.95 -11.03 8.67
C ALA A 125 -5.71 -11.88 9.72
N GLY A 126 -6.04 -11.30 10.88
CA GLY A 126 -6.69 -12.03 11.99
C GLY A 126 -5.74 -12.31 13.15
N ASN A 127 -6.31 -12.77 14.26
CA ASN A 127 -5.60 -12.99 15.53
C ASN A 127 -5.78 -14.43 16.07
N ASP A 128 -5.93 -15.41 15.18
CA ASP A 128 -6.26 -16.80 15.52
C ASP A 128 -5.05 -17.75 15.41
N SER A 129 -3.83 -17.19 15.35
CA SER A 129 -2.56 -17.95 15.24
C SER A 129 -2.61 -18.91 14.03
N ASP A 130 -2.56 -20.23 14.25
CA ASP A 130 -2.63 -21.28 13.24
C ASP A 130 -4.06 -21.58 12.73
N GLY A 131 -5.07 -20.85 13.24
CA GLY A 131 -6.47 -20.97 12.81
C GLY A 131 -6.76 -20.41 11.39
N GLY A 132 -5.73 -19.89 10.73
CA GLY A 132 -5.85 -19.33 9.39
C GLY A 132 -6.16 -17.82 9.37
N THR A 133 -6.09 -17.26 8.17
CA THR A 133 -6.37 -15.84 7.94
C THR A 133 -7.88 -15.58 7.82
N THR A 134 -8.28 -14.36 8.17
CA THR A 134 -9.63 -13.86 7.95
C THR A 134 -9.57 -12.51 7.29
N SER A 135 -10.46 -12.23 6.35
CA SER A 135 -10.52 -10.94 5.67
C SER A 135 -11.95 -10.49 5.47
N PHE A 136 -12.21 -9.21 5.67
CA PHE A 136 -13.51 -8.64 5.29
C PHE A 136 -13.61 -8.42 3.78
N PHE A 137 -12.53 -8.00 3.15
CA PHE A 137 -12.46 -7.78 1.71
C PHE A 137 -11.96 -9.03 0.99
N PRO A 138 -12.33 -9.23 -0.29
CA PRO A 138 -11.79 -10.32 -1.09
C PRO A 138 -10.25 -10.27 -1.11
N TYR A 139 -9.61 -11.42 -0.90
CA TYR A 139 -8.14 -11.52 -0.82
C TYR A 139 -7.44 -10.99 -2.09
N GLU A 140 -8.00 -11.27 -3.26
CA GLU A 140 -7.45 -10.79 -4.54
C GLU A 140 -7.58 -9.27 -4.76
N HIS A 141 -8.33 -8.58 -3.89
CA HIS A 141 -8.58 -7.14 -3.97
C HIS A 141 -8.16 -6.39 -2.71
N SER A 142 -7.38 -7.02 -1.85
CA SER A 142 -6.87 -6.40 -0.61
C SER A 142 -5.52 -6.97 -0.21
N ILE A 143 -4.71 -6.15 0.46
CA ILE A 143 -3.40 -6.51 0.98
C ILE A 143 -3.56 -7.00 2.42
N GLN A 144 -3.20 -8.25 2.68
CA GLN A 144 -3.38 -8.88 3.98
C GLN A 144 -2.17 -8.64 4.88
N VAL A 145 -2.40 -8.12 6.09
CA VAL A 145 -1.35 -7.69 7.00
C VAL A 145 -1.40 -8.46 8.32
N GLY A 146 -0.38 -9.29 8.56
CA GLY A 146 -0.09 -9.93 9.84
C GLY A 146 0.69 -9.01 10.77
N ALA A 147 1.01 -9.49 11.97
CA ALA A 147 1.70 -8.72 12.99
C ALA A 147 3.07 -9.30 13.36
N VAL A 148 4.03 -8.39 13.60
CA VAL A 148 5.32 -8.69 14.21
C VAL A 148 5.54 -7.87 15.48
N GLU A 149 6.40 -8.37 16.33
CA GLU A 149 6.85 -7.71 17.56
C GLU A 149 8.37 -7.47 17.50
N LEU A 150 8.80 -6.31 18.01
CA LEU A 150 10.21 -5.99 18.16
C LEU A 150 10.63 -6.29 19.60
N ILE A 151 11.40 -7.35 19.79
CA ILE A 151 11.83 -7.84 21.11
C ILE A 151 13.35 -7.79 21.19
N ASN A 152 13.89 -6.90 22.02
CA ASN A 152 15.34 -6.73 22.20
C ASN A 152 16.07 -6.54 20.84
N GLY A 153 15.54 -5.69 19.96
CA GLY A 153 16.10 -5.40 18.63
C GLY A 153 15.90 -6.51 17.60
N THR A 154 15.19 -7.59 17.94
CA THR A 154 14.88 -8.69 17.02
C THR A 154 13.41 -8.68 16.65
N VAL A 155 13.12 -8.73 15.35
CA VAL A 155 11.74 -8.85 14.84
C VAL A 155 11.31 -10.32 14.85
N LYS A 156 10.14 -10.58 15.44
CA LYS A 156 9.55 -11.91 15.54
C LYS A 156 8.08 -11.85 15.13
N SER A 157 7.54 -12.94 14.57
CA SER A 157 6.10 -13.07 14.36
C SER A 157 5.37 -12.97 15.70
N ALA A 158 4.32 -12.15 15.76
CA ALA A 158 3.50 -12.05 16.94
C ALA A 158 2.70 -13.37 17.12
N SER A 159 2.76 -13.95 18.32
CA SER A 159 2.19 -15.28 18.59
C SER A 159 0.68 -15.40 18.34
N TYR A 160 -0.01 -14.29 18.29
CA TYR A 160 -1.45 -14.21 18.00
C TYR A 160 -1.76 -13.98 16.53
N SER A 161 -0.78 -13.53 15.72
CA SER A 161 -1.02 -13.23 14.31
C SER A 161 -1.48 -14.47 13.57
N SER A 162 -2.60 -14.38 12.84
CA SER A 162 -2.99 -15.43 11.91
C SER A 162 -1.91 -15.64 10.86
N ILE A 163 -1.72 -16.90 10.47
CA ILE A 163 -0.75 -17.36 9.48
C ILE A 163 -1.47 -18.03 8.31
N GLY A 164 -0.91 -17.93 7.11
CA GLY A 164 -1.48 -18.53 5.90
C GLY A 164 -0.85 -17.97 4.63
N ASN A 165 -1.14 -18.62 3.51
CA ASN A 165 -0.67 -18.20 2.18
C ASN A 165 -1.19 -16.80 1.78
N GLU A 166 -2.30 -16.38 2.37
CA GLU A 166 -2.97 -15.11 2.11
C GLU A 166 -2.24 -13.93 2.76
N VAL A 167 -1.41 -14.17 3.79
CA VAL A 167 -0.61 -13.10 4.39
C VAL A 167 0.35 -12.52 3.35
N ASP A 168 0.23 -11.23 3.05
CA ASP A 168 1.10 -10.55 2.09
C ASP A 168 2.30 -9.93 2.78
N PHE A 169 2.07 -9.29 3.91
CA PHE A 169 3.10 -8.63 4.71
C PHE A 169 2.81 -8.81 6.19
N THR A 170 3.83 -8.61 7.00
CA THR A 170 3.66 -8.41 8.44
C THR A 170 4.23 -7.06 8.84
N ASN A 171 3.66 -6.43 9.87
CA ASN A 171 4.16 -5.14 10.31
C ASN A 171 4.01 -4.94 11.82
N PHE A 172 4.59 -3.86 12.32
CA PHE A 172 4.52 -3.46 13.71
C PHE A 172 3.12 -2.98 14.10
N THR A 173 2.86 -3.05 15.39
CA THR A 173 1.56 -2.66 15.97
C THR A 173 1.69 -1.42 16.88
N LEU A 174 2.81 -0.70 16.80
CA LEU A 174 3.24 0.29 17.77
C LEU A 174 3.34 -0.34 19.17
N TRP A 175 2.53 0.09 20.11
CA TRP A 175 2.47 -0.46 21.48
C TRP A 175 1.18 -1.24 21.75
N PHE A 176 0.37 -1.46 20.73
CA PHE A 176 -0.87 -2.22 20.82
C PHE A 176 -0.63 -3.72 20.56
N ARG A 177 -1.66 -4.51 20.80
CA ARG A 177 -1.68 -5.94 20.48
C ARG A 177 -2.80 -6.26 19.50
N GLY A 178 -2.48 -6.90 18.38
CA GLY A 178 -3.44 -7.32 17.34
C GLY A 178 -3.03 -6.88 15.95
N THR A 179 -3.30 -7.72 14.95
CA THR A 179 -3.14 -7.39 13.52
C THR A 179 -3.97 -6.17 13.12
N SER A 180 -5.00 -5.86 13.91
CA SER A 180 -5.79 -4.61 13.82
C SER A 180 -4.94 -3.34 13.89
N PHE A 181 -3.71 -3.39 14.38
CA PHE A 181 -2.80 -2.25 14.46
C PHE A 181 -1.65 -2.33 13.44
N ALA A 182 -1.28 -3.53 13.00
CA ALA A 182 -0.35 -3.72 11.89
C ALA A 182 -0.96 -3.28 10.55
N CYS A 183 -2.24 -3.54 10.34
CA CYS A 183 -2.98 -3.12 9.16
C CYS A 183 -2.96 -1.60 8.97
N PRO A 184 -3.43 -0.75 9.91
CA PRO A 184 -3.38 0.70 9.77
C PRO A 184 -1.97 1.27 9.72
N TYR A 185 -0.97 0.60 10.31
CA TYR A 185 0.43 0.97 10.14
C TYR A 185 0.85 0.83 8.67
N THR A 186 0.56 -0.33 8.04
CA THR A 186 0.90 -0.59 6.64
C THR A 186 0.07 0.26 5.68
N ALA A 187 -1.22 0.49 5.99
CA ALA A 187 -2.08 1.40 5.23
C ALA A 187 -1.55 2.85 5.26
N GLY A 188 -1.03 3.29 6.40
CA GLY A 188 -0.31 4.55 6.52
C GLY A 188 0.91 4.61 5.61
N MET A 189 1.72 3.54 5.52
CA MET A 189 2.85 3.47 4.59
C MET A 189 2.40 3.57 3.13
N GLY A 190 1.34 2.85 2.75
CA GLY A 190 0.72 2.99 1.43
C GLY A 190 0.25 4.42 1.14
N THR A 191 -0.31 5.08 2.15
CA THR A 191 -0.71 6.50 2.09
C THR A 191 0.48 7.43 1.87
N LEU A 192 1.62 7.18 2.51
CA LEU A 192 2.86 7.92 2.26
C LEU A 192 3.35 7.75 0.83
N LEU A 193 3.35 6.51 0.30
CA LEU A 193 3.74 6.22 -1.08
C LEU A 193 2.88 6.99 -2.09
N ILE A 194 1.56 6.94 -1.93
CA ILE A 194 0.61 7.66 -2.80
C ILE A 194 0.82 9.17 -2.70
N GLY A 195 0.99 9.71 -1.50
CA GLY A 195 1.26 11.14 -1.31
C GLY A 195 2.57 11.61 -1.97
N ARG A 196 3.56 10.72 -2.08
CA ARG A 196 4.87 11.02 -2.71
C ARG A 196 4.87 10.81 -4.21
N TYR A 197 4.29 9.71 -4.68
CA TYR A 197 4.45 9.25 -6.06
C TYR A 197 3.20 9.45 -6.92
N GLY A 198 2.11 9.96 -6.34
CA GLY A 198 0.85 10.23 -7.03
C GLY A 198 -0.13 9.06 -6.98
N ASP A 199 -1.02 9.00 -7.94
CA ASP A 199 -2.15 8.08 -7.99
C ASP A 199 -1.72 6.64 -8.32
N LEU A 200 -1.03 5.98 -7.38
CA LEU A 200 -0.60 4.59 -7.52
C LEU A 200 -1.79 3.63 -7.46
N THR A 201 -1.71 2.56 -8.24
CA THR A 201 -2.62 1.41 -8.15
C THR A 201 -2.27 0.53 -6.94
N GLN A 202 -3.20 -0.35 -6.54
CA GLN A 202 -2.92 -1.33 -5.48
C GLN A 202 -1.71 -2.21 -5.82
N GLU A 203 -1.59 -2.65 -7.06
CA GLU A 203 -0.45 -3.47 -7.51
C GLU A 203 0.87 -2.69 -7.41
N GLU A 204 0.91 -1.40 -7.78
CA GLU A 204 2.11 -0.58 -7.65
C GLU A 204 2.52 -0.38 -6.20
N VAL A 205 1.57 -0.10 -5.31
CA VAL A 205 1.81 -0.02 -3.86
C VAL A 205 2.32 -1.36 -3.33
N TYR A 206 1.66 -2.46 -3.70
CA TYR A 206 2.07 -3.81 -3.31
C TYR A 206 3.51 -4.11 -3.74
N GLN A 207 3.86 -3.84 -5.00
CA GLN A 207 5.21 -4.08 -5.52
C GLN A 207 6.27 -3.18 -4.87
N MET A 208 5.92 -1.94 -4.50
CA MET A 208 6.84 -1.07 -3.77
C MET A 208 7.09 -1.59 -2.36
N LEU A 209 6.05 -2.01 -1.64
CA LEU A 209 6.19 -2.60 -0.30
C LEU A 209 7.00 -3.90 -0.37
N LYS A 210 6.71 -4.78 -1.34
CA LYS A 210 7.41 -6.05 -1.55
C LYS A 210 8.91 -5.88 -1.82
N ARG A 211 9.27 -4.99 -2.75
CA ARG A 211 10.70 -4.77 -3.12
C ARG A 211 11.54 -4.25 -1.96
N ASN A 212 10.91 -3.56 -1.02
CA ASN A 212 11.58 -2.94 0.13
C ASN A 212 11.28 -3.70 1.43
N ALA A 213 10.65 -4.88 1.38
CA ALA A 213 10.42 -5.67 2.56
C ALA A 213 11.72 -6.36 3.04
N VAL A 214 11.90 -6.39 4.36
CA VAL A 214 12.91 -7.26 4.99
C VAL A 214 12.30 -8.65 5.06
N ASP A 215 12.81 -9.55 4.24
CA ASP A 215 12.41 -10.95 4.20
C ASP A 215 12.80 -11.65 5.52
N LEU A 216 11.83 -12.22 6.20
CA LEU A 216 11.98 -12.89 7.47
C LEU A 216 11.44 -14.33 7.35
N GLY A 217 12.03 -15.25 8.11
CA GLY A 217 11.62 -16.66 8.06
C GLY A 217 12.23 -17.41 6.87
N SER A 218 11.41 -18.08 6.08
CA SER A 218 11.84 -18.79 4.87
C SER A 218 12.02 -17.80 3.72
N GLN A 219 13.01 -18.01 2.87
CA GLN A 219 13.27 -17.13 1.74
C GLN A 219 12.05 -16.98 0.82
N GLY A 220 11.67 -15.74 0.53
CA GLY A 220 10.50 -15.40 -0.29
C GLY A 220 9.21 -15.34 0.53
N LYS A 221 8.06 -15.44 -0.13
CA LYS A 221 6.77 -15.40 0.58
C LYS A 221 6.58 -16.67 1.40
N ASP A 222 6.37 -16.53 2.71
CA ASP A 222 6.03 -17.61 3.60
C ASP A 222 4.73 -17.33 4.40
N ASN A 223 4.21 -18.36 5.07
CA ASN A 223 2.92 -18.28 5.77
C ASN A 223 2.94 -17.41 7.04
N TYR A 224 4.13 -17.15 7.62
CA TYR A 224 4.29 -16.42 8.88
C TYR A 224 4.47 -14.93 8.67
N PHE A 225 5.27 -14.57 7.65
CA PHE A 225 5.70 -13.19 7.42
C PHE A 225 5.22 -12.62 6.09
N GLY A 226 4.58 -13.44 5.23
CA GLY A 226 4.32 -13.04 3.85
C GLY A 226 5.64 -12.75 3.12
N TRP A 227 5.78 -11.58 2.51
CA TRP A 227 7.04 -11.08 1.95
C TRP A 227 7.98 -10.46 3.00
N GLY A 228 7.57 -10.44 4.27
CA GLY A 228 8.32 -9.85 5.37
C GLY A 228 7.76 -8.51 5.86
N VAL A 229 8.62 -7.71 6.49
CA VAL A 229 8.26 -6.39 7.04
C VAL A 229 8.61 -5.30 6.04
N PRO A 230 7.62 -4.59 5.47
CA PRO A 230 7.86 -3.51 4.52
C PRO A 230 8.70 -2.38 5.12
N GLN A 231 9.58 -1.82 4.31
CA GLN A 231 10.27 -0.56 4.58
C GLN A 231 9.86 0.47 3.52
N MET A 232 9.86 1.73 3.90
CA MET A 232 9.72 2.81 2.93
C MET A 232 10.96 2.85 2.04
N PRO A 233 10.81 3.02 0.69
CA PRO A 233 11.94 3.16 -0.23
C PRO A 233 12.92 4.25 0.21
N ASP A 234 14.14 4.21 -0.29
CA ASP A 234 15.02 5.37 -0.20
C ASP A 234 14.27 6.60 -0.76
N ILE A 235 14.18 7.65 0.03
CA ILE A 235 13.45 8.87 -0.31
C ILE A 235 13.96 9.55 -1.59
N ASN A 236 15.22 9.31 -1.95
CA ASN A 236 15.83 9.80 -3.19
C ASN A 236 15.52 8.93 -4.40
N SER A 237 14.95 7.74 -4.21
CA SER A 237 14.54 6.87 -5.30
C SER A 237 13.50 7.55 -6.19
N LYS A 238 13.69 7.42 -7.51
CA LYS A 238 12.74 7.94 -8.50
C LYS A 238 11.83 6.83 -8.98
N TYR A 239 10.53 7.10 -8.97
CA TYR A 239 9.53 6.24 -9.54
C TYR A 239 9.11 6.81 -10.90
N ILE A 240 9.38 6.06 -11.97
CA ILE A 240 9.10 6.47 -13.35
C ILE A 240 8.09 5.50 -13.95
N THR A 241 7.00 6.04 -14.50
CA THR A 241 6.00 5.23 -15.22
C THR A 241 5.93 5.66 -16.68
N LEU A 242 5.83 4.67 -17.56
CA LEU A 242 5.58 4.85 -18.99
C LEU A 242 4.43 3.92 -19.39
N THR A 243 3.52 4.43 -20.22
CA THR A 243 2.41 3.64 -20.76
C THR A 243 2.61 3.46 -22.26
N ILE A 244 2.50 2.23 -22.74
CA ILE A 244 2.60 1.91 -24.17
C ILE A 244 1.58 2.73 -24.97
N GLY A 245 2.04 3.39 -26.03
CA GLY A 245 1.21 4.25 -26.88
C GLY A 245 0.86 5.61 -26.25
N SER A 246 1.51 6.00 -25.16
CA SER A 246 1.34 7.32 -24.54
C SER A 246 2.62 8.15 -24.66
N ASN A 247 2.50 9.39 -25.08
CA ASN A 247 3.59 10.36 -25.05
C ASN A 247 3.75 11.08 -23.71
N VAL A 248 3.15 10.54 -22.64
CA VAL A 248 3.28 11.06 -21.28
C VAL A 248 3.94 10.00 -20.41
N MET A 249 5.02 10.36 -19.75
CA MET A 249 5.58 9.61 -18.62
C MET A 249 5.34 10.36 -17.32
N THR A 250 5.47 9.68 -16.19
CA THR A 250 5.51 10.36 -14.89
C THR A 250 6.83 10.11 -14.19
N VAL A 251 7.30 11.09 -13.45
CA VAL A 251 8.45 10.98 -12.52
C VAL A 251 7.98 11.43 -11.14
N ASN A 252 7.91 10.52 -10.20
CA ASN A 252 7.34 10.76 -8.88
C ASN A 252 5.94 11.43 -8.96
N GLY A 253 5.07 10.91 -9.84
CA GLY A 253 3.72 11.41 -10.09
C GLY A 253 3.62 12.68 -10.94
N GLN A 254 4.71 13.37 -11.20
CA GLN A 254 4.71 14.56 -12.07
C GLN A 254 4.79 14.16 -13.54
N LYS A 255 3.87 14.70 -14.35
CA LYS A 255 3.78 14.41 -15.79
C LYS A 255 4.90 15.11 -16.56
N MET A 256 5.54 14.36 -17.47
CA MET A 256 6.51 14.83 -18.44
C MET A 256 6.11 14.34 -19.82
N PHE A 257 6.30 15.18 -20.85
CA PHE A 257 6.02 14.81 -22.22
C PHE A 257 7.23 14.18 -22.88
N LEU A 258 6.98 13.11 -23.62
CA LEU A 258 7.96 12.39 -24.42
C LEU A 258 7.91 12.89 -25.87
N ASP A 259 9.04 12.92 -26.52
CA ASP A 259 9.16 13.16 -27.98
C ASP A 259 8.73 11.93 -28.81
N THR A 260 8.77 10.76 -28.20
CA THR A 260 8.38 9.48 -28.80
C THR A 260 7.70 8.60 -27.75
N GLU A 261 6.58 7.99 -28.12
CA GLU A 261 5.86 7.05 -27.25
C GLU A 261 6.59 5.71 -27.09
N PRO A 262 6.50 5.06 -25.93
CA PRO A 262 6.90 3.66 -25.76
C PRO A 262 6.04 2.74 -26.64
N ILE A 263 6.67 1.79 -27.30
CA ILE A 263 5.98 0.84 -28.18
C ILE A 263 6.38 -0.61 -27.90
N ILE A 264 5.57 -1.56 -28.36
CA ILE A 264 5.95 -2.97 -28.48
C ILE A 264 6.26 -3.25 -29.95
N ASP A 265 7.47 -3.72 -30.24
CA ASP A 265 7.89 -4.04 -31.62
C ASP A 265 7.27 -5.39 -32.10
N SER A 266 7.49 -5.70 -33.38
CA SER A 266 7.01 -6.94 -34.00
C SER A 266 7.60 -8.23 -33.38
N ASN A 267 8.65 -8.12 -32.60
CA ASN A 267 9.27 -9.21 -31.86
C ASN A 267 8.83 -9.26 -30.39
N HIS A 268 7.74 -8.56 -30.04
CA HIS A 268 7.19 -8.45 -28.68
C HIS A 268 8.18 -7.84 -27.65
N ARG A 269 9.09 -6.95 -28.11
CA ARG A 269 10.02 -6.24 -27.22
C ARG A 269 9.50 -4.83 -26.98
N THR A 270 9.56 -4.39 -25.73
CA THR A 270 9.23 -3.01 -25.36
C THR A 270 10.39 -2.09 -25.71
N LEU A 271 10.16 -1.11 -26.56
CA LEU A 271 11.08 -0.03 -26.89
C LEU A 271 10.64 1.25 -26.19
N VAL A 272 11.58 1.91 -25.53
CA VAL A 272 11.31 3.10 -24.71
C VAL A 272 12.27 4.24 -25.09
N PRO A 273 11.86 5.53 -24.93
CA PRO A 273 12.71 6.68 -25.19
C PRO A 273 13.81 6.78 -24.12
N VAL A 274 14.98 6.16 -24.39
CA VAL A 274 16.06 6.04 -23.42
C VAL A 274 16.58 7.37 -22.90
N ARG A 275 16.59 8.44 -23.74
CA ARG A 275 17.01 9.77 -23.33
C ARG A 275 16.16 10.30 -22.19
N ALA A 276 14.84 10.28 -22.35
CA ALA A 276 13.92 10.81 -21.37
C ALA A 276 14.03 10.07 -20.01
N ILE A 277 14.20 8.73 -20.05
CA ILE A 277 14.39 7.92 -18.85
C ILE A 277 15.72 8.23 -18.17
N ALA A 278 16.83 8.25 -18.95
CA ALA A 278 18.15 8.49 -18.41
C ALA A 278 18.28 9.90 -17.78
N GLU A 279 17.75 10.93 -18.46
CA GLU A 279 17.74 12.31 -17.94
C GLU A 279 16.84 12.41 -16.69
N ALA A 280 15.69 11.72 -16.67
CA ALA A 280 14.84 11.65 -15.48
C ALA A 280 15.56 10.99 -14.30
N LEU A 281 16.47 10.05 -14.54
CA LEU A 281 17.32 9.42 -13.51
C LEU A 281 18.51 10.29 -13.11
N GLY A 282 18.74 11.41 -13.79
CA GLY A 282 19.85 12.33 -13.51
C GLY A 282 21.11 12.05 -14.33
N CYS A 283 21.01 11.22 -15.39
CA CYS A 283 22.11 10.96 -16.30
C CYS A 283 22.17 11.99 -17.44
N GLU A 284 23.36 12.18 -17.97
CA GLU A 284 23.56 12.92 -19.24
C GLU A 284 23.52 11.95 -20.44
N VAL A 285 22.83 12.35 -21.53
CA VAL A 285 22.71 11.54 -22.74
C VAL A 285 23.32 12.26 -23.93
N GLY A 286 24.44 11.74 -24.45
CA GLY A 286 25.14 12.20 -25.63
C GLY A 286 24.81 11.39 -26.88
N TRP A 287 24.99 12.00 -28.06
CA TRP A 287 24.91 11.36 -29.37
C TRP A 287 26.15 11.68 -30.21
N ILE A 288 26.89 10.63 -30.62
CA ILE A 288 28.03 10.75 -31.50
C ILE A 288 27.60 10.34 -32.92
N ALA A 289 27.30 11.34 -33.75
CA ALA A 289 26.68 11.13 -35.06
C ALA A 289 27.57 10.32 -36.02
N SER A 290 28.89 10.55 -36.01
CA SER A 290 29.86 9.83 -36.85
C SER A 290 29.91 8.33 -36.56
N GLU A 291 29.64 7.92 -35.32
CA GLU A 291 29.67 6.53 -34.87
C GLU A 291 28.27 5.93 -34.73
N LYS A 292 27.22 6.73 -34.92
CA LYS A 292 25.80 6.36 -34.59
C LYS A 292 25.68 5.79 -33.18
N LYS A 293 26.34 6.43 -32.22
CA LYS A 293 26.51 5.92 -30.85
C LYS A 293 25.83 6.83 -29.83
N ILE A 294 25.08 6.22 -28.94
CA ILE A 294 24.53 6.89 -27.76
C ILE A 294 25.49 6.68 -26.60
N THR A 295 25.74 7.74 -25.85
CA THR A 295 26.46 7.68 -24.58
C THR A 295 25.54 8.11 -23.44
N ILE A 296 25.60 7.39 -22.33
CA ILE A 296 24.86 7.70 -21.09
C ILE A 296 25.89 7.75 -19.98
N THR A 297 25.98 8.90 -19.30
CA THR A 297 26.88 9.09 -18.17
C THR A 297 26.04 9.38 -16.93
N GLY A 298 26.13 8.50 -15.94
CA GLY A 298 25.48 8.67 -14.64
C GLY A 298 26.36 9.49 -13.68
N VAL A 299 25.74 10.07 -12.64
CA VAL A 299 26.40 10.75 -11.52
C VAL A 299 26.79 9.74 -10.47
#